data_efc37092cd4c511a340810d43df849f8
#
_entry.id   efc37092cd4c511a340810d43df849f8
#
_cell.length_a   1.000
_cell.length_b   1.000
_cell.length_c   1.000
_cell.angle_alpha   90.00
_cell.angle_beta   90.00
_cell.angle_gamma   90.00
#
_symmetry.space_group_name_H-M   'P 1'
#
loop_
_entity.id
_entity.type
_entity.pdbx_description
1 polymer ?
#
loop_
_entity_poly.entity_id
_entity_poly.type
_entity_poly.pdbx_seq_one_letter_code
_entity_poly.pdbx_strand_id
1 'polypeptide(L)'
;MSFTHLHLHTEYSLLDGTCRIGQLVDAAKELNMDSLAITDHGNMFGAVEFYKAAKENGIKPIIGCEVYVAPRSRLDKVHGIDNERFHLVLLCKNNTGYENLIKIVSESWVCLLYTSPSPRDA
;
A
#
# COMPACT_ATOMS: atom_id res chain seq x y z
N MET A 1 -12.62 -23.05 -6.15
CA MET A 1 -12.20 -21.75 -6.72
C MET A 1 -11.61 -20.93 -5.58
N SER A 2 -10.38 -20.49 -5.73
CA SER A 2 -9.69 -19.74 -4.68
C SER A 2 -9.99 -18.25 -4.86
N PHE A 3 -10.22 -17.54 -3.75
CA PHE A 3 -10.44 -16.11 -3.73
C PHE A 3 -9.15 -15.41 -3.27
N THR A 4 -8.81 -14.28 -3.89
CA THR A 4 -7.65 -13.48 -3.51
C THR A 4 -8.08 -12.05 -3.18
N HIS A 5 -7.80 -11.59 -1.97
CA HIS A 5 -7.94 -10.18 -1.62
C HIS A 5 -6.80 -9.38 -2.25
N LEU A 6 -7.16 -8.38 -3.07
CA LEU A 6 -6.21 -7.50 -3.78
C LEU A 6 -6.16 -6.09 -3.22
N HIS A 7 -7.03 -5.75 -2.28
CA HIS A 7 -7.08 -4.45 -1.61
C HIS A 7 -7.24 -4.66 -0.11
N LEU A 8 -6.15 -4.53 0.63
CA LEU A 8 -6.11 -4.87 2.04
C LEU A 8 -5.10 -3.99 2.78
N HIS A 9 -5.52 -3.48 3.94
CA HIS A 9 -4.70 -2.65 4.81
C HIS A 9 -4.24 -3.45 6.02
N THR A 10 -2.94 -3.35 6.33
CA THR A 10 -2.34 -3.95 7.52
C THR A 10 -2.27 -2.95 8.67
N GLU A 11 -1.68 -3.37 9.80
CA GLU A 11 -1.39 -2.50 10.94
C GLU A 11 -0.51 -1.27 10.59
N TYR A 12 0.18 -1.29 9.45
CA TYR A 12 0.96 -0.15 8.97
C TYR A 12 0.13 0.95 8.31
N SER A 13 -1.16 0.71 8.09
CA SER A 13 -2.16 1.74 7.76
C SER A 13 -2.78 2.28 9.04
N LEU A 14 -2.08 3.16 9.74
CA LEU A 14 -2.30 3.54 11.15
C LEU A 14 -3.72 3.97 11.52
N LEU A 15 -4.52 4.46 10.60
CA LEU A 15 -5.87 4.98 10.88
C LEU A 15 -7.00 3.98 10.61
N ASP A 16 -6.78 3.01 9.73
CA ASP A 16 -7.85 2.10 9.29
C ASP A 16 -7.40 0.64 9.11
N GLY A 17 -6.16 0.33 9.46
CA GLY A 17 -5.61 -1.02 9.42
C GLY A 17 -5.37 -1.58 10.82
N THR A 18 -5.99 -2.70 11.16
CA THR A 18 -5.80 -3.39 12.44
C THR A 18 -5.24 -4.81 12.27
N CYS A 19 -5.13 -5.28 11.04
CA CYS A 19 -4.68 -6.63 10.75
C CYS A 19 -3.16 -6.75 10.91
N ARG A 20 -2.73 -7.51 11.90
CA ARG A 20 -1.33 -7.88 12.03
C ARG A 20 -0.95 -8.87 10.92
N ILE A 21 0.23 -8.69 10.34
CA ILE A 21 0.68 -9.47 9.17
C ILE A 21 0.66 -10.98 9.45
N GLY A 22 1.15 -11.43 10.59
CA GLY A 22 1.12 -12.85 10.95
C GLY A 22 -0.30 -13.41 11.01
N GLN A 23 -1.21 -12.72 11.70
CA GLN A 23 -2.61 -13.14 11.81
C GLN A 23 -3.33 -13.13 10.46
N LEU A 24 -2.98 -12.19 9.60
CA LEU A 24 -3.54 -12.08 8.25
C LEU A 24 -3.14 -13.27 7.38
N VAL A 25 -1.87 -13.67 7.43
CA VAL A 25 -1.36 -14.83 6.69
C VAL A 25 -1.99 -16.13 7.24
N ASP A 26 -2.12 -16.25 8.55
CA ASP A 26 -2.76 -17.40 9.19
C ASP A 26 -4.23 -17.51 8.76
N ALA A 27 -4.97 -16.41 8.79
CA ALA A 27 -6.37 -16.37 8.34
C ALA A 27 -6.51 -16.75 6.85
N ALA A 28 -5.63 -16.25 5.99
CA ALA A 28 -5.62 -16.61 4.58
C ALA A 28 -5.41 -18.11 4.38
N LYS A 29 -4.53 -18.72 5.17
CA LYS A 29 -4.28 -20.15 5.15
C LYS A 29 -5.49 -20.95 5.62
N GLU A 30 -6.13 -20.55 6.71
CA GLU A 30 -7.34 -21.18 7.23
C GLU A 30 -8.50 -21.13 6.24
N LEU A 31 -8.62 -20.03 5.49
CA LEU A 31 -9.62 -19.82 4.46
C LEU A 31 -9.26 -20.46 3.10
N ASN A 32 -8.18 -21.22 3.05
CA ASN A 32 -7.68 -21.88 1.83
C ASN A 32 -7.39 -20.89 0.69
N MET A 33 -6.93 -19.68 1.00
CA MET A 33 -6.41 -18.75 0.01
C MET A 33 -4.98 -19.15 -0.36
N ASP A 34 -4.67 -19.15 -1.64
CA ASP A 34 -3.32 -19.43 -2.14
C ASP A 34 -2.48 -18.17 -2.40
N SER A 35 -3.13 -17.03 -2.41
CA SER A 35 -2.52 -15.73 -2.69
C SER A 35 -3.16 -14.64 -1.85
N LEU A 36 -2.41 -13.60 -1.55
CA LEU A 36 -2.88 -12.45 -0.77
C LEU A 36 -2.08 -11.21 -1.14
N ALA A 37 -2.73 -10.05 -1.23
CA ALA A 37 -2.07 -8.76 -1.42
C ALA A 37 -2.09 -7.93 -0.13
N ILE A 38 -1.10 -7.06 0.03
CA ILE A 38 -1.18 -5.92 0.94
C ILE A 38 -1.09 -4.62 0.14
N THR A 39 -1.91 -3.65 0.50
CA THR A 39 -2.02 -2.36 -0.20
C THR A 39 -2.23 -1.25 0.81
N ASP A 40 -1.26 -1.06 1.68
CA ASP A 40 -1.33 -0.04 2.73
C ASP A 40 -1.38 1.39 2.17
N HIS A 41 -1.94 2.30 2.94
CA HIS A 41 -2.06 3.71 2.57
C HIS A 41 -0.70 4.40 2.52
N GLY A 42 -0.24 4.73 1.32
CA GLY A 42 0.91 5.58 1.06
C GLY A 42 2.24 5.05 1.60
N ASN A 43 2.32 3.77 1.96
CA ASN A 43 3.56 3.18 2.46
C ASN A 43 3.69 1.70 2.06
N MET A 44 4.90 1.19 2.17
CA MET A 44 5.27 -0.20 1.93
C MET A 44 6.06 -0.76 3.13
N PHE A 45 5.80 -0.27 4.33
CA PHE A 45 6.57 -0.64 5.52
C PHE A 45 6.47 -2.11 5.87
N GLY A 46 5.34 -2.74 5.60
CA GLY A 46 5.10 -4.16 5.85
C GLY A 46 5.51 -5.10 4.72
N ALA A 47 6.05 -4.60 3.60
CA ALA A 47 6.29 -5.41 2.41
C ALA A 47 7.22 -6.60 2.66
N VAL A 48 8.36 -6.39 3.32
CA VAL A 48 9.35 -7.44 3.59
C VAL A 48 8.82 -8.44 4.61
N GLU A 49 8.22 -7.97 5.69
CA GLU A 49 7.61 -8.82 6.71
C GLU A 49 6.52 -9.71 6.12
N PHE A 50 5.62 -9.11 5.34
CA PHE A 50 4.55 -9.83 4.67
C PHE A 50 5.08 -10.85 3.65
N TYR A 51 6.06 -10.47 2.84
CA TYR A 51 6.69 -11.38 1.87
C TYR A 51 7.23 -12.64 2.54
N LYS A 52 7.99 -12.47 3.62
CA LYS A 52 8.56 -13.59 4.38
C LYS A 52 7.47 -14.46 4.99
N ALA A 53 6.55 -13.88 5.72
CA ALA A 53 5.46 -14.60 6.38
C ALA A 53 4.60 -15.40 5.37
N ALA A 54 4.25 -14.80 4.26
CA ALA A 54 3.47 -15.46 3.22
C ALA A 54 4.24 -16.63 2.58
N LYS A 55 5.51 -16.43 2.24
CA LYS A 55 6.35 -17.49 1.65
C LYS A 55 6.54 -18.68 2.61
N GLU A 56 6.75 -18.42 3.88
CA GLU A 56 6.88 -19.46 4.91
C GLU A 56 5.61 -20.28 5.08
N ASN A 57 4.45 -19.70 4.79
CA ASN A 57 3.14 -20.36 4.90
C ASN A 57 2.57 -20.86 3.57
N GLY A 58 3.34 -20.83 2.49
CA GLY A 58 2.91 -21.32 1.18
C GLY A 58 1.87 -20.42 0.50
N ILE A 59 1.74 -19.16 0.93
CA ILE A 59 0.88 -18.15 0.34
C ILE A 59 1.69 -17.32 -0.67
N LYS A 60 1.16 -17.09 -1.85
CA LYS A 60 1.79 -16.20 -2.84
C LYS A 60 1.60 -14.74 -2.43
N PRO A 61 2.67 -14.01 -2.06
CA PRO A 61 2.56 -12.62 -1.70
C PRO A 61 2.43 -11.74 -2.95
N ILE A 62 1.49 -10.81 -2.91
CA ILE A 62 1.32 -9.76 -3.90
C ILE A 62 1.59 -8.43 -3.18
N ILE A 63 2.65 -7.75 -3.59
CA ILE A 63 3.04 -6.47 -3.00
C ILE A 63 2.35 -5.34 -3.74
N GLY A 64 1.78 -4.42 -3.00
CA GLY A 64 1.12 -3.25 -3.54
C GLY A 64 1.12 -2.08 -2.57
N CYS A 65 0.49 -1.00 -2.98
CA CYS A 65 0.28 0.20 -2.17
C CYS A 65 -0.94 0.95 -2.67
N GLU A 66 -1.73 1.49 -1.77
CA GLU A 66 -2.78 2.44 -2.10
C GLU A 66 -2.18 3.85 -2.12
N VAL A 67 -1.89 4.35 -3.32
CA VAL A 67 -1.28 5.66 -3.51
C VAL A 67 -2.34 6.75 -3.68
N TYR A 68 -1.93 7.99 -3.47
CA TYR A 68 -2.78 9.16 -3.68
C TYR A 68 -2.43 9.84 -5.01
N VAL A 69 -3.45 10.10 -5.81
CA VAL A 69 -3.31 10.78 -7.11
C VAL A 69 -3.79 12.22 -6.95
N ALA A 70 -2.92 13.16 -7.32
CA ALA A 70 -3.25 14.58 -7.32
C ALA A 70 -4.23 14.93 -8.45
N PRO A 71 -5.12 15.93 -8.26
CA PRO A 71 -6.06 16.36 -9.33
C PRO A 71 -5.32 16.87 -10.58
N ARG A 72 -4.18 17.50 -10.40
CA ARG A 72 -3.34 18.05 -11.49
C ARG A 72 -1.94 17.44 -11.43
N SER A 73 -0.97 18.16 -10.92
CA SER A 73 0.38 17.66 -10.71
C SER A 73 0.66 17.49 -9.21
N ARG A 74 1.54 16.54 -8.85
CA ARG A 74 2.02 16.40 -7.48
C ARG A 74 2.73 17.66 -6.95
N LEU A 75 3.13 18.53 -7.83
CA LEU A 75 3.79 19.80 -7.51
C LEU A 75 2.81 20.97 -7.33
N ASP A 76 1.56 20.81 -7.80
CA ASP A 76 0.52 21.81 -7.65
C ASP A 76 -0.09 21.74 -6.26
N LYS A 77 -0.13 22.87 -5.55
CA LYS A 77 -0.57 22.93 -4.15
C LYS A 77 -1.39 24.19 -3.87
N VAL A 78 -2.34 24.48 -4.73
CA VAL A 78 -3.24 25.62 -4.56
C VAL A 78 -4.37 25.23 -3.63
N HIS A 79 -4.50 25.91 -2.50
CA HIS A 79 -5.58 25.68 -1.55
C HIS A 79 -6.95 25.90 -2.22
N GLY A 80 -7.86 24.97 -2.00
CA GLY A 80 -9.19 25.00 -2.61
C GLY A 80 -9.27 24.38 -4.02
N ILE A 81 -8.14 24.17 -4.70
CA ILE A 81 -8.08 23.53 -6.02
C ILE A 81 -7.46 22.15 -5.92
N ASP A 82 -6.35 22.02 -5.21
CA ASP A 82 -5.55 20.77 -5.14
C ASP A 82 -5.75 20.01 -3.82
N ASN A 83 -6.86 20.27 -3.12
CA ASN A 83 -7.14 19.62 -1.85
C ASN A 83 -7.65 18.18 -2.01
N GLU A 84 -8.30 17.88 -3.13
CA GLU A 84 -8.80 16.54 -3.39
C GLU A 84 -7.68 15.57 -3.74
N ARG A 85 -7.85 14.33 -3.34
CA ARG A 85 -6.95 13.23 -3.66
C ARG A 85 -7.75 12.01 -4.01
N PHE A 86 -7.37 11.39 -5.10
CA PHE A 86 -7.95 10.13 -5.53
C PHE A 86 -7.08 8.99 -5.06
N HIS A 87 -7.70 7.89 -4.68
CA HIS A 87 -6.99 6.69 -4.26
C HIS A 87 -6.83 5.77 -5.45
N LEU A 88 -5.63 5.23 -5.60
CA LEU A 88 -5.31 4.26 -6.64
C LEU A 88 -4.53 3.09 -6.03
N VAL A 89 -5.05 1.90 -6.20
CA VAL A 89 -4.37 0.67 -5.80
C VAL A 89 -3.41 0.25 -6.90
N LEU A 90 -2.12 0.17 -6.58
CA LEU A 90 -1.08 -0.34 -7.47
C LEU A 90 -0.56 -1.68 -6.94
N LEU A 91 -0.51 -2.67 -7.81
CA LEU A 91 -0.01 -4.00 -7.51
C LEU A 91 1.23 -4.30 -8.36
N CYS A 92 2.27 -4.85 -7.73
CA CYS A 92 3.52 -5.20 -8.43
C CYS A 92 3.35 -6.51 -9.18
N LYS A 93 3.52 -6.46 -10.50
CA LYS A 93 3.46 -7.65 -11.35
C LYS A 93 4.74 -8.49 -11.26
N ASN A 94 5.89 -7.84 -11.07
CA ASN A 94 7.23 -8.42 -11.05
C ASN A 94 8.21 -7.51 -10.29
N ASN A 95 9.48 -7.88 -10.28
CA ASN A 95 10.52 -7.09 -9.61
C ASN A 95 10.67 -5.68 -10.17
N THR A 96 10.53 -5.49 -11.47
CA THR A 96 10.55 -4.16 -12.10
C THR A 96 9.40 -3.31 -11.58
N GLY A 97 8.20 -3.88 -11.47
CA GLY A 97 7.04 -3.22 -10.87
C GLY A 97 7.28 -2.85 -9.40
N TYR A 98 7.93 -3.73 -8.65
CA TYR A 98 8.31 -3.47 -7.26
C TYR A 98 9.28 -2.29 -7.12
N GLU A 99 10.34 -2.27 -7.92
CA GLU A 99 11.29 -1.16 -7.95
C GLU A 99 10.62 0.17 -8.34
N ASN A 100 9.74 0.14 -9.33
CA ASN A 100 8.97 1.32 -9.74
C ASN A 100 8.03 1.80 -8.63
N LEU A 101 7.37 0.89 -7.93
CA LEU A 101 6.49 1.25 -6.82
C LEU A 101 7.27 1.87 -5.66
N ILE A 102 8.46 1.35 -5.34
CA ILE A 102 9.36 1.96 -4.34
C ILE A 102 9.66 3.41 -4.71
N LYS A 103 9.99 3.68 -5.98
CA LYS A 103 10.26 5.05 -6.47
C LYS A 103 9.05 5.95 -6.30
N ILE A 104 7.87 5.50 -6.73
CA ILE A 104 6.61 6.26 -6.62
C ILE A 104 6.31 6.62 -5.16
N VAL A 105 6.38 5.64 -4.27
CA VAL A 105 6.10 5.85 -2.84
C VAL A 105 7.16 6.76 -2.21
N SER A 106 8.43 6.58 -2.52
CA SER A 106 9.51 7.45 -2.03
C SER A 106 9.35 8.90 -2.50
N GLU A 107 9.01 9.11 -3.76
CA GLU A 107 8.71 10.44 -4.32
C GLU A 107 7.53 11.12 -3.61
N SER A 108 6.50 10.35 -3.26
CA SER A 108 5.36 10.89 -2.54
C SER A 108 5.74 11.39 -1.15
N TRP A 109 6.61 10.69 -0.44
CA TRP A 109 7.13 11.09 0.87
C TRP A 109 8.04 12.33 0.77
N VAL A 110 8.94 12.38 -0.20
CA VAL A 110 9.79 13.55 -0.46
C VAL A 110 8.93 14.77 -0.79
N CYS A 111 7.92 14.60 -1.61
CA CYS A 111 6.99 15.67 -1.96
C CYS A 111 6.23 16.23 -0.74
N LEU A 112 5.90 15.40 0.22
CA LEU A 112 5.28 15.82 1.49
C LEU A 112 6.24 16.59 2.38
N LEU A 113 7.52 16.24 2.39
CA LEU A 113 8.55 16.90 3.21
C LEU A 113 8.85 18.32 2.74
N TYR A 114 8.80 18.59 1.44
CA TYR A 114 9.16 19.89 0.85
C TYR A 114 7.97 20.84 0.66
N THR A 115 6.78 20.46 1.05
CA THR A 115 5.58 21.24 0.78
C THR A 115 4.74 21.38 2.03
N SER A 116 4.09 22.52 2.17
CA SER A 116 3.15 22.84 3.26
C SER A 116 2.29 21.64 3.68
N PRO A 117 1.88 21.61 4.96
CA PRO A 117 1.28 20.45 5.58
C PRO A 117 0.23 19.82 4.67
N SER A 118 0.35 18.55 4.51
CA SER A 118 -0.66 17.72 3.91
C SER A 118 -1.97 17.93 4.69
N PRO A 119 -3.14 17.89 4.07
CA PRO A 119 -4.40 17.81 4.81
C PRO A 119 -4.46 16.65 5.81
N ARG A 120 -3.54 15.70 5.69
CA ARG A 120 -3.34 14.64 6.68
C ARG A 120 -2.65 15.16 7.96
N ASP A 121 -1.89 16.25 7.87
CA ASP A 121 -1.14 16.86 8.97
C ASP A 121 -1.89 18.07 9.55
N ALA A 122 -3.02 18.39 9.01
CA ALA A 122 -3.88 19.46 9.47
C ALA A 122 -4.95 18.93 10.43
#